data_d16f856ff436158b2e79a89e9b84c0fa
#
_entry.id   d16f856ff436158b2e79a89e9b84c0fa
#
_cell.length_a   1.000
_cell.length_b   1.000
_cell.length_c   1.000
_cell.angle_alpha   90.00
_cell.angle_beta   90.00
_cell.angle_gamma   90.00
#
_symmetry.space_group_name_H-M   'P 1'
#
loop_
_entity.id
_entity.type
_entity.pdbx_description
1 polymer ?
#
loop_
_entity_poly.entity_id
_entity_poly.type
_entity_poly.pdbx_seq_one_letter_code
_entity_poly.pdbx_strand_id
1 'polypeptide(L)'
;MLNSFQWSFLLARLAVGMSMFGHGLVRIPKLHGFSNWMVGQFQKSMLPEAIVEPFSYILPVAELVVGFLLLLGLFTRQALIAGSIVMISLIFGSSMIEEWGSIPSQLFHAAYFSILLCFVDSYNSFAVDRIIGKRSH
;
A
#
# COMPACT_ATOMS: atom_id res chain seq x y z
N MET A 1 0.76 -24.62 16.10
CA MET A 1 -0.39 -24.45 15.16
C MET A 1 -0.93 -23.03 15.30
N LEU A 2 -1.27 -22.34 14.20
CA LEU A 2 -1.85 -21.00 14.26
C LEU A 2 -3.32 -21.09 14.71
N ASN A 3 -3.74 -20.15 15.56
CA ASN A 3 -5.15 -20.00 15.92
C ASN A 3 -5.92 -19.20 14.86
N SER A 4 -7.25 -19.12 14.97
CA SER A 4 -8.10 -18.46 13.98
C SER A 4 -7.78 -16.98 13.79
N PHE A 5 -7.40 -16.25 14.85
CA PHE A 5 -7.02 -14.84 14.75
C PHE A 5 -5.70 -14.66 14.00
N GLN A 6 -4.73 -15.53 14.22
CA GLN A 6 -3.46 -15.54 13.53
C GLN A 6 -3.62 -15.88 12.05
N TRP A 7 -4.50 -16.85 11.73
CA TRP A 7 -4.88 -17.14 10.35
C TRP A 7 -5.57 -15.97 9.67
N SER A 8 -6.53 -15.36 10.34
CA SER A 8 -7.24 -14.19 9.79
C SER A 8 -6.28 -13.04 9.50
N PHE A 9 -5.36 -12.75 10.42
CA PHE A 9 -4.34 -11.71 10.22
C PHE A 9 -3.44 -12.06 9.03
N LEU A 10 -2.93 -13.28 8.95
CA LEU A 10 -2.07 -13.73 7.86
C LEU A 10 -2.76 -13.57 6.50
N LEU A 11 -3.99 -14.08 6.37
CA LEU A 11 -4.75 -14.04 5.12
C LEU A 11 -5.09 -12.61 4.69
N ALA A 12 -5.51 -11.76 5.61
CA ALA A 12 -5.80 -10.35 5.33
C ALA A 12 -4.53 -9.59 4.92
N ARG A 13 -3.39 -9.84 5.59
CA ARG A 13 -2.09 -9.25 5.24
C ARG A 13 -1.65 -9.69 3.84
N LEU A 14 -1.78 -10.98 3.52
CA LEU A 14 -1.44 -11.49 2.19
C LEU A 14 -2.35 -10.91 1.11
N ALA A 15 -3.65 -10.79 1.36
CA ALA A 15 -4.60 -10.24 0.40
C ALA A 15 -4.29 -8.78 0.04
N VAL A 16 -4.12 -7.92 1.04
CA VAL A 16 -3.80 -6.51 0.78
C VAL A 16 -2.37 -6.32 0.26
N GLY A 17 -1.43 -7.14 0.73
CA GLY A 17 -0.06 -7.16 0.24
C GLY A 17 0.01 -7.57 -1.24
N MET A 18 -0.76 -8.56 -1.65
CA MET A 18 -0.84 -9.00 -3.05
C MET A 18 -1.46 -7.91 -3.94
N SER A 19 -2.48 -7.22 -3.47
CA SER A 19 -3.08 -6.10 -4.19
C SER A 19 -2.07 -4.98 -4.42
N MET A 20 -1.37 -4.55 -3.38
CA MET A 20 -0.33 -3.50 -3.49
C MET A 20 0.82 -3.95 -4.39
N PHE A 21 1.32 -5.15 -4.20
CA PHE A 21 2.40 -5.72 -5.01
C PHE A 21 2.01 -5.79 -6.49
N GLY A 22 0.81 -6.27 -6.79
CA GLY A 22 0.29 -6.38 -8.15
C GLY A 22 0.18 -5.02 -8.84
N HIS A 23 -0.33 -4.00 -8.16
CA HIS A 23 -0.38 -2.64 -8.69
C HIS A 23 1.00 -2.09 -9.04
N GLY A 24 1.97 -2.24 -8.15
CA GLY A 24 3.35 -1.83 -8.41
C GLY A 24 3.98 -2.62 -9.54
N LEU A 25 3.82 -3.95 -9.53
CA LEU A 25 4.45 -4.85 -10.49
C LEU A 25 4.05 -4.55 -11.94
N VAL A 26 2.77 -4.27 -12.20
CA VAL A 26 2.29 -3.99 -13.56
C VAL A 26 2.61 -2.57 -14.04
N ARG A 27 2.87 -1.64 -13.11
CA ARG A 27 3.21 -0.25 -13.43
C ARG A 27 4.71 -0.02 -13.65
N ILE A 28 5.58 -0.75 -12.95
CA ILE A 28 7.05 -0.61 -13.04
C ILE A 28 7.56 -0.70 -14.49
N PRO A 29 7.17 -1.68 -15.33
CA PRO A 29 7.66 -1.76 -16.71
C PRO A 29 7.21 -0.61 -17.61
N LYS A 30 6.20 0.17 -17.20
CA LYS A 30 5.60 1.27 -17.97
C LYS A 30 5.50 2.56 -17.16
N LEU A 31 6.49 2.82 -16.31
CA LEU A 31 6.52 4.02 -15.44
C LEU A 31 6.30 5.32 -16.19
N HIS A 32 6.98 5.52 -17.31
CA HIS A 32 6.86 6.76 -18.09
C HIS A 32 5.44 6.93 -18.66
N GLY A 33 4.86 5.87 -19.20
CA GLY A 33 3.48 5.88 -19.69
C GLY A 33 2.46 6.15 -18.57
N PHE A 34 2.67 5.52 -17.42
CA PHE A 34 1.84 5.75 -16.23
C PHE A 34 1.96 7.20 -15.72
N SER A 35 3.18 7.75 -15.67
CA SER A 35 3.40 9.14 -15.30
C SER A 35 2.70 10.11 -16.25
N ASN A 36 2.85 9.92 -17.55
CA ASN A 36 2.19 10.76 -18.56
C ASN A 36 0.67 10.70 -18.43
N TRP A 37 0.12 9.52 -18.20
CA TRP A 37 -1.31 9.36 -17.97
C TRP A 37 -1.76 10.13 -16.72
N MET A 38 -1.07 9.96 -15.60
CA MET A 38 -1.42 10.63 -14.35
C MET A 38 -1.32 12.15 -14.47
N VAL A 39 -0.22 12.67 -15.00
CA VAL A 39 -0.04 14.11 -15.24
C VAL A 39 -1.18 14.64 -16.10
N GLY A 40 -1.56 13.92 -17.15
CA GLY A 40 -2.70 14.29 -17.99
C GLY A 40 -4.03 14.40 -17.23
N GLN A 41 -4.28 13.48 -16.29
CA GLN A 41 -5.50 13.52 -15.45
C GLN A 41 -5.55 14.75 -14.54
N PHE A 42 -4.40 15.25 -14.10
CA PHE A 42 -4.30 16.36 -13.15
C PHE A 42 -4.15 17.74 -13.80
N GLN A 43 -4.07 17.84 -15.13
CA GLN A 43 -3.83 19.10 -15.84
C GLN A 43 -4.85 20.21 -15.51
N LYS A 44 -6.10 19.85 -15.23
CA LYS A 44 -7.16 20.79 -14.88
C LYS A 44 -7.42 20.91 -13.37
N SER A 45 -6.60 20.25 -12.55
CA SER A 45 -6.71 20.30 -11.10
C SER A 45 -5.91 21.47 -10.51
N MET A 46 -6.13 21.71 -9.21
CA MET A 46 -5.35 22.71 -8.47
C MET A 46 -3.91 22.24 -8.16
N LEU A 47 -3.61 20.94 -8.35
CA LEU A 47 -2.29 20.39 -8.06
C LEU A 47 -1.34 20.68 -9.21
N PRO A 48 -0.18 21.34 -8.93
CA PRO A 48 0.79 21.63 -9.95
C PRO A 48 1.50 20.36 -10.44
N GLU A 49 1.85 20.33 -11.72
CA GLU A 49 2.59 19.21 -12.35
C GLU A 49 3.89 18.90 -11.61
N ALA A 50 4.57 19.90 -11.07
CA ALA A 50 5.78 19.75 -10.28
C ALA A 50 5.62 18.84 -9.03
N ILE A 51 4.39 18.65 -8.55
CA ILE A 51 4.06 17.72 -7.45
C ILE A 51 3.55 16.39 -8.01
N VAL A 52 2.72 16.43 -9.04
CA VAL A 52 2.07 15.23 -9.61
C VAL A 52 3.07 14.32 -10.31
N GLU A 53 3.99 14.90 -11.09
CA GLU A 53 4.97 14.10 -11.85
C GLU A 53 5.89 13.27 -10.95
N PRO A 54 6.59 13.82 -9.93
CA PRO A 54 7.41 13.02 -9.02
C PRO A 54 6.58 11.95 -8.29
N PHE A 55 5.37 12.29 -7.84
CA PHE A 55 4.48 11.36 -7.19
C PHE A 55 4.11 10.18 -8.09
N SER A 56 3.89 10.41 -9.38
CA SER A 56 3.55 9.38 -10.35
C SER A 56 4.65 8.33 -10.54
N TYR A 57 5.92 8.70 -10.36
CA TYR A 57 7.05 7.78 -10.38
C TYR A 57 7.27 7.08 -9.04
N ILE A 58 7.05 7.78 -7.92
CA ILE A 58 7.21 7.24 -6.58
C ILE A 58 6.12 6.22 -6.25
N LEU A 59 4.88 6.47 -6.67
CA LEU A 59 3.72 5.66 -6.33
C LEU A 59 3.88 4.17 -6.69
N PRO A 60 4.22 3.77 -7.93
CA PRO A 60 4.37 2.36 -8.27
C PRO A 60 5.48 1.66 -7.50
N VAL A 61 6.57 2.37 -7.21
CA VAL A 61 7.67 1.85 -6.40
C VAL A 61 7.23 1.64 -4.96
N ALA A 62 6.52 2.62 -4.37
CA ALA A 62 5.97 2.51 -3.02
C ALA A 62 4.97 1.35 -2.91
N GLU A 63 4.07 1.20 -3.88
CA GLU A 63 3.12 0.08 -3.93
C GLU A 63 3.83 -1.27 -4.01
N LEU A 64 4.85 -1.39 -4.85
CA LEU A 64 5.63 -2.62 -5.00
C LEU A 64 6.35 -2.98 -3.70
N VAL A 65 7.05 -2.02 -3.09
CA VAL A 65 7.82 -2.23 -1.86
C VAL A 65 6.91 -2.56 -0.69
N VAL A 66 5.86 -1.78 -0.47
CA VAL A 66 4.88 -2.04 0.60
C VAL A 66 4.24 -3.42 0.42
N GLY A 67 3.80 -3.75 -0.79
CA GLY A 67 3.22 -5.06 -1.09
C GLY A 67 4.19 -6.20 -0.82
N PHE A 68 5.43 -6.08 -1.28
CA PHE A 68 6.47 -7.08 -1.05
C PHE A 68 6.77 -7.30 0.44
N LEU A 69 6.92 -6.22 1.20
CA LEU A 69 7.15 -6.29 2.65
C LEU A 69 5.97 -6.95 3.38
N LEU A 70 4.75 -6.63 2.98
CA LEU A 70 3.56 -7.25 3.57
C LEU A 70 3.44 -8.74 3.24
N LEU A 71 3.78 -9.16 2.01
CA LEU A 71 3.78 -10.57 1.63
C LEU A 71 4.75 -11.39 2.47
N LEU A 72 5.96 -10.86 2.71
CA LEU A 72 6.96 -11.51 3.57
C LEU A 72 6.65 -11.39 5.07
N GLY A 73 5.88 -10.38 5.47
CA GLY A 73 5.75 -10.00 6.88
C GLY A 73 7.04 -9.44 7.44
N LEU A 74 7.74 -8.64 6.65
CA LEU A 74 8.98 -7.95 7.00
C LEU A 74 8.70 -6.47 7.19
N PHE A 75 9.17 -5.88 8.30
CA PHE A 75 8.83 -4.51 8.69
C PHE A 75 7.32 -4.25 8.59
N THR A 76 6.52 -5.21 9.05
CA THR A 76 5.07 -5.23 8.82
C THR A 76 4.39 -3.96 9.31
N ARG A 77 4.73 -3.48 10.53
CA ARG A 77 4.19 -2.24 11.08
C ARG A 77 4.47 -1.03 10.18
N GLN A 78 5.72 -0.87 9.77
CA GLN A 78 6.16 0.24 8.93
C GLN A 78 5.51 0.18 7.54
N ALA A 79 5.39 -1.02 6.97
CA ALA A 79 4.71 -1.24 5.70
C ALA A 79 3.22 -0.88 5.75
N LEU A 80 2.53 -1.24 6.85
CA LEU A 80 1.13 -0.86 7.06
C LEU A 80 0.95 0.66 7.18
N ILE A 81 1.84 1.34 7.90
CA ILE A 81 1.82 2.81 8.03
C ILE A 81 2.08 3.45 6.66
N ALA A 82 3.12 3.00 5.95
CA ALA A 82 3.47 3.52 4.63
C ALA A 82 2.33 3.31 3.62
N GLY A 83 1.70 2.13 3.62
CA GLY A 83 0.55 1.83 2.79
C GLY A 83 -0.65 2.75 3.09
N SER A 84 -0.90 3.04 4.37
CA SER A 84 -1.94 3.98 4.79
C SER A 84 -1.66 5.39 4.28
N ILE A 85 -0.43 5.86 4.35
CA ILE A 85 -0.02 7.18 3.83
C ILE A 85 -0.23 7.25 2.31
N VAL A 86 0.14 6.17 1.59
CA VAL A 86 -0.11 6.09 0.15
C VAL A 86 -1.60 6.19 -0.16
N MET A 87 -2.46 5.47 0.57
CA MET A 87 -3.91 5.53 0.37
C MET A 87 -4.49 6.91 0.66
N ILE A 88 -4.05 7.57 1.74
CA ILE A 88 -4.47 8.95 2.06
C ILE A 88 -4.09 9.90 0.91
N SER A 89 -2.88 9.78 0.40
CA SER A 89 -2.42 10.60 -0.73
C SER A 89 -3.24 10.35 -2.00
N LEU A 90 -3.58 9.09 -2.29
CA LEU A 90 -4.42 8.72 -3.43
C LEU A 90 -5.86 9.22 -3.29
N ILE A 91 -6.45 9.12 -2.11
CA ILE A 91 -7.79 9.64 -1.83
C ILE A 91 -7.81 11.16 -2.03
N PHE A 92 -6.81 11.86 -1.52
CA PHE A 92 -6.67 13.29 -1.74
C PHE A 92 -6.55 13.62 -3.24
N GLY A 93 -5.65 12.93 -3.96
CA GLY A 93 -5.47 13.13 -5.39
C GLY A 93 -6.74 12.86 -6.20
N SER A 94 -7.41 11.72 -5.94
CA SER A 94 -8.68 11.37 -6.60
C SER A 94 -9.77 12.43 -6.34
N SER A 95 -9.81 13.00 -5.14
CA SER A 95 -10.73 14.08 -4.81
C SER A 95 -10.43 15.37 -5.58
N MET A 96 -9.15 15.68 -5.80
CA MET A 96 -8.75 16.88 -6.56
C MET A 96 -9.13 16.84 -8.04
N ILE A 97 -9.29 15.66 -8.61
CA ILE A 97 -9.74 15.46 -9.99
C ILE A 97 -11.19 14.96 -10.09
N GLU A 98 -11.90 14.93 -8.97
CA GLU A 98 -13.29 14.45 -8.89
C GLU A 98 -13.49 13.00 -9.37
N GLU A 99 -12.44 12.16 -9.25
CA GLU A 99 -12.48 10.73 -9.58
C GLU A 99 -13.04 9.91 -8.41
N TRP A 100 -14.33 10.07 -8.17
CA TRP A 100 -15.04 9.45 -7.05
C TRP A 100 -15.12 7.93 -7.16
N GLY A 101 -15.03 7.38 -8.37
CA GLY A 101 -15.07 5.94 -8.62
C GLY A 101 -13.90 5.16 -8.01
N SER A 102 -12.74 5.77 -7.87
CA SER A 102 -11.54 5.14 -7.30
C SER A 102 -11.52 5.16 -5.77
N ILE A 103 -12.21 6.11 -5.14
CA ILE A 103 -12.16 6.33 -3.69
C ILE A 103 -12.62 5.12 -2.87
N PRO A 104 -13.70 4.40 -3.20
CA PRO A 104 -14.10 3.22 -2.43
C PRO A 104 -12.99 2.17 -2.33
N SER A 105 -12.30 1.86 -3.43
CA SER A 105 -11.19 0.91 -3.41
C SER A 105 -10.04 1.40 -2.54
N GLN A 106 -9.69 2.67 -2.61
CA GLN A 106 -8.64 3.29 -1.80
C GLN A 106 -9.00 3.26 -0.31
N LEU A 107 -10.26 3.53 0.04
CA LEU A 107 -10.76 3.43 1.41
C LEU A 107 -10.74 1.99 1.94
N PHE A 108 -11.06 0.99 1.12
CA PHE A 108 -10.95 -0.41 1.51
C PHE A 108 -9.51 -0.79 1.86
N HIS A 109 -8.53 -0.39 1.04
CA HIS A 109 -7.12 -0.61 1.35
C HIS A 109 -6.71 0.09 2.64
N ALA A 110 -7.11 1.35 2.83
CA ALA A 110 -6.83 2.11 4.05
C ALA A 110 -7.44 1.44 5.29
N ALA A 111 -8.67 0.92 5.18
CA ALA A 111 -9.33 0.17 6.26
C ALA A 111 -8.57 -1.12 6.59
N TYR A 112 -8.15 -1.91 5.59
CA TYR A 112 -7.32 -3.10 5.78
C TYR A 112 -6.02 -2.78 6.51
N PHE A 113 -5.30 -1.74 6.09
CA PHE A 113 -4.06 -1.32 6.74
C PHE A 113 -4.28 -0.91 8.20
N SER A 114 -5.33 -0.14 8.46
CA SER A 114 -5.65 0.33 9.81
C SER A 114 -6.04 -0.81 10.75
N ILE A 115 -6.88 -1.73 10.28
CA ILE A 115 -7.29 -2.91 11.07
C ILE A 115 -6.08 -3.82 11.34
N LEU A 116 -5.27 -4.11 10.34
CA LEU A 116 -4.06 -4.92 10.52
C LEU A 116 -3.08 -4.25 11.48
N LEU A 117 -2.96 -2.92 11.44
CA LEU A 117 -2.09 -2.17 12.33
C LEU A 117 -2.53 -2.29 13.81
N CYS A 118 -3.85 -2.34 14.07
CA CYS A 118 -4.37 -2.57 15.42
C CYS A 118 -3.95 -3.93 16.00
N PHE A 119 -3.76 -4.94 15.15
CA PHE A 119 -3.53 -6.30 15.57
C PHE A 119 -2.11 -6.84 15.28
N VAL A 120 -1.23 -6.02 14.71
CA VAL A 120 0.09 -6.47 14.24
C VAL A 120 0.96 -7.06 15.36
N ASP A 121 0.90 -6.49 16.54
CA ASP A 121 1.70 -6.97 17.67
C ASP A 121 1.21 -8.31 18.23
N SER A 122 -0.10 -8.52 18.18
CA SER A 122 -0.72 -9.70 18.78
C SER A 122 -0.80 -10.91 17.84
N TYR A 123 -1.06 -10.67 16.55
CA TYR A 123 -1.41 -11.75 15.64
C TYR A 123 -0.50 -11.95 14.43
N ASN A 124 0.52 -11.09 14.23
CA ASN A 124 1.51 -11.24 13.15
C ASN A 124 2.53 -12.34 13.47
N SER A 125 2.06 -13.56 13.66
CA SER A 125 2.88 -14.69 14.13
C SER A 125 3.66 -15.37 13.01
N PHE A 126 3.07 -15.52 11.84
CA PHE A 126 3.72 -16.10 10.66
C PHE A 126 4.30 -14.98 9.77
N ALA A 127 5.46 -14.48 10.18
CA ALA A 127 6.11 -13.34 9.57
C ALA A 127 7.63 -13.40 9.73
N VAL A 128 8.37 -12.82 8.78
CA VAL A 128 9.83 -12.70 8.86
C VAL A 128 10.25 -11.88 10.09
N ASP A 129 9.45 -10.87 10.46
CA ASP A 129 9.67 -10.07 11.68
C ASP A 129 9.81 -10.93 12.94
N ARG A 130 9.05 -12.02 13.05
CA ARG A 130 9.12 -12.93 14.19
C ARG A 130 10.37 -13.80 14.20
N ILE A 131 10.90 -14.10 13.02
CA ILE A 131 12.15 -14.87 12.90
C ILE A 131 13.33 -14.01 13.30
N ILE A 132 13.34 -12.75 12.85
CA ILE A 132 14.41 -11.80 13.18
C ILE A 132 14.36 -11.43 14.67
N GLY A 133 13.18 -11.14 15.24
CA GLY A 133 13.02 -10.78 16.64
C GLY A 133 13.42 -11.90 17.61
N LYS A 134 13.31 -13.16 17.22
CA LYS A 134 13.78 -14.30 18.04
C LYS A 134 15.30 -14.46 18.04
N ARG A 135 16.02 -13.88 17.08
CA ARG A 135 17.50 -13.93 17.04
C ARG A 135 18.16 -12.84 17.88
N SER A 136 17.38 -11.89 18.40
CA SER A 136 17.88 -10.74 19.19
C SER A 136 17.83 -10.99 20.70
N HIS A 137 17.50 -12.19 21.13
CA HIS A 137 17.52 -12.70 22.52
C HIS A 137 18.29 -14.01 22.56
#